data_0749cc5ff31e2c85e6b34a0ca03493ee
#
_entry.id   0749cc5ff31e2c85e6b34a0ca03493ee
#
_cell.length_a   1.000
_cell.length_b   1.000
_cell.length_c   1.000
_cell.angle_alpha   90.00
_cell.angle_beta   90.00
_cell.angle_gamma   90.00
#
_symmetry.space_group_name_H-M   'P 1'
#
loop_
_entity.id
_entity.type
_entity.pdbx_description
1 polymer ?
#
loop_
_entity_poly.entity_id
_entity_poly.type
_entity_poly.pdbx_seq_one_letter_code
_entity_poly.pdbx_strand_id
1 'polypeptide(L)'
;MPKTAVVFSCAHSDPSISNERFSWLGEFLYDIKPDYVVDLGDGADMRSLNTFDTRYPEAIVAQSYEQDIDNYNDSQERIRWKFRHHKRKRPFYIGFEGNHENRIKRALKTDPRLEGSKYGISFRHLQTKYWFDDYHEYHNSAPAIAEYDGVSYAHFFSAGNFGTAMSGMHHANSLLANRFKSSTCGHSHKRDIKFKDAAGALGLVVG
;
A
#
# COMPACT_ATOMS: atom_id res chain seq x y z
N MET A 1 -18.60 14.58 14.62
CA MET A 1 -17.27 15.25 14.66
C MET A 1 -16.50 14.83 13.42
N PRO A 2 -15.71 15.70 12.80
CA PRO A 2 -14.86 15.30 11.69
C PRO A 2 -13.86 14.23 12.17
N LYS A 3 -13.60 13.22 11.32
CA LYS A 3 -12.64 12.17 11.61
C LYS A 3 -11.25 12.55 11.11
N THR A 4 -10.24 12.06 11.80
CA THR A 4 -8.82 12.22 11.42
C THR A 4 -8.32 10.96 10.77
N ALA A 5 -7.79 11.08 9.55
CA ALA A 5 -7.11 10.00 8.83
C ALA A 5 -5.60 10.27 8.74
N VAL A 6 -4.79 9.24 8.92
CA VAL A 6 -3.39 9.24 8.48
C VAL A 6 -3.28 8.31 7.29
N VAL A 7 -2.72 8.82 6.19
CA VAL A 7 -2.58 8.08 4.93
C VAL A 7 -1.10 7.99 4.57
N PHE A 8 -0.63 6.82 4.21
CA PHE A 8 0.70 6.58 3.68
C PHE A 8 0.67 5.55 2.56
N SER A 9 1.75 5.46 1.80
CA SER A 9 1.88 4.55 0.65
C SER A 9 3.34 4.26 0.35
N CYS A 10 3.58 3.25 -0.47
CA CYS A 10 4.88 2.99 -1.10
C CYS A 10 6.03 2.95 -0.09
N ALA A 11 5.79 2.31 1.06
CA ALA A 11 6.78 2.22 2.13
C ALA A 11 7.90 1.21 1.81
N HIS A 12 7.66 0.27 0.90
CA HIS A 12 8.62 -0.68 0.35
C HIS A 12 9.54 -1.29 1.42
N SER A 13 8.96 -2.12 2.30
CA SER A 13 9.79 -2.87 3.24
C SER A 13 10.71 -3.83 2.48
N ASP A 14 12.00 -3.57 2.54
CA ASP A 14 13.07 -4.30 1.86
C ASP A 14 14.02 -4.89 2.91
N PRO A 15 14.34 -6.19 2.88
CA PRO A 15 15.24 -6.82 3.84
C PRO A 15 16.63 -6.17 3.95
N SER A 16 17.08 -5.44 2.93
CA SER A 16 18.36 -4.71 2.95
C SER A 16 18.29 -3.37 3.68
N ILE A 17 17.08 -2.91 4.07
CA ILE A 17 16.84 -1.60 4.68
C ILE A 17 16.20 -1.78 6.05
N SER A 18 16.71 -1.06 7.06
CA SER A 18 16.14 -1.12 8.42
C SER A 18 14.66 -0.73 8.44
N ASN A 19 13.87 -1.52 9.15
CA ASN A 19 12.45 -1.26 9.43
C ASN A 19 12.22 -0.24 10.55
N GLU A 20 13.23 0.42 11.07
CA GLU A 20 13.11 1.40 12.17
C GLU A 20 12.13 2.54 11.82
N ARG A 21 12.09 2.95 10.55
CA ARG A 21 11.13 3.96 10.05
C ARG A 21 9.67 3.60 10.33
N PHE A 22 9.33 2.32 10.37
CA PHE A 22 7.99 1.86 10.71
C PHE A 22 7.69 1.97 12.21
N SER A 23 8.71 1.87 13.06
CA SER A 23 8.59 2.19 14.48
C SER A 23 8.28 3.67 14.68
N TRP A 24 8.98 4.57 13.97
CA TRP A 24 8.69 6.00 14.00
C TRP A 24 7.27 6.33 13.50
N LEU A 25 6.81 5.66 12.44
CA LEU A 25 5.42 5.78 11.99
C LEU A 25 4.44 5.33 13.09
N GLY A 26 4.71 4.20 13.75
CA GLY A 26 3.91 3.70 14.86
C GLY A 26 3.86 4.68 16.04
N GLU A 27 4.97 5.34 16.36
CA GLU A 27 5.04 6.40 17.38
C GLU A 27 4.19 7.61 17.00
N PHE A 28 4.35 8.08 15.77
CA PHE A 28 3.57 9.18 15.23
C PHE A 28 2.05 8.90 15.27
N LEU A 29 1.63 7.71 14.84
CA LEU A 29 0.22 7.30 14.91
C LEU A 29 -0.30 7.27 16.34
N TYR A 30 0.53 6.79 17.28
CA TYR A 30 0.17 6.75 18.69
C TYR A 30 -0.01 8.14 19.30
N ASP A 31 0.78 9.12 18.86
CA ASP A 31 0.71 10.51 19.34
C ASP A 31 -0.46 11.28 18.71
N ILE A 32 -0.67 11.14 17.39
CA ILE A 32 -1.74 11.83 16.65
C ILE A 32 -3.13 11.26 16.99
N LYS A 33 -3.24 9.96 17.29
CA LYS A 33 -4.50 9.27 17.61
C LYS A 33 -5.53 9.41 16.49
N PRO A 34 -5.22 9.01 15.25
CA PRO A 34 -6.19 9.10 14.18
C PRO A 34 -7.36 8.15 14.43
N ASP A 35 -8.52 8.46 13.85
CA ASP A 35 -9.67 7.56 13.87
C ASP A 35 -9.40 6.34 12.99
N TYR A 36 -8.72 6.53 11.85
CA TYR A 36 -8.29 5.46 10.96
C TYR A 36 -6.97 5.76 10.26
N VAL A 37 -6.32 4.70 9.85
CA VAL A 37 -5.04 4.71 9.12
C VAL A 37 -5.28 4.02 7.79
N VAL A 38 -4.83 4.64 6.70
CA VAL A 38 -4.95 4.10 5.35
C VAL A 38 -3.55 3.82 4.80
N ASP A 39 -3.27 2.54 4.58
CA ASP A 39 -2.10 2.06 3.82
C ASP A 39 -2.55 1.83 2.37
N LEU A 40 -2.06 2.64 1.44
CA LEU A 40 -2.46 2.57 0.03
C LEU A 40 -1.68 1.51 -0.77
N GLY A 41 -0.93 0.63 -0.11
CA GLY A 41 -0.20 -0.46 -0.73
C GLY A 41 1.24 -0.12 -1.10
N ASP A 42 1.92 -1.09 -1.71
CA ASP A 42 3.36 -1.13 -1.86
C ASP A 42 4.08 -1.01 -0.49
N GLY A 43 3.49 -1.63 0.52
CA GLY A 43 4.10 -1.80 1.84
C GLY A 43 5.22 -2.83 1.80
N ALA A 44 5.01 -3.95 1.11
CA ALA A 44 6.05 -4.94 0.81
C ALA A 44 6.76 -4.58 -0.49
N ASP A 45 8.09 -4.67 -0.53
CA ASP A 45 8.81 -4.48 -1.79
C ASP A 45 8.71 -5.71 -2.72
N MET A 46 8.65 -6.92 -2.15
CA MET A 46 8.57 -8.19 -2.87
C MET A 46 9.64 -8.29 -3.98
N ARG A 47 10.84 -7.95 -3.65
CA ARG A 47 11.96 -7.84 -4.57
C ARG A 47 12.34 -9.19 -5.18
N SER A 48 12.22 -10.28 -4.41
CA SER A 48 12.44 -11.65 -4.87
C SER A 48 11.54 -12.09 -6.04
N LEU A 49 10.38 -11.43 -6.20
CA LEU A 49 9.43 -11.69 -7.29
C LEU A 49 9.46 -10.59 -8.36
N ASN A 50 10.48 -9.74 -8.36
CA ASN A 50 10.63 -8.69 -9.37
C ASN A 50 11.07 -9.30 -10.71
N THR A 51 10.27 -9.08 -11.74
CA THR A 51 10.58 -9.57 -13.10
C THR A 51 11.36 -8.56 -13.95
N PHE A 52 11.54 -7.33 -13.50
CA PHE A 52 12.28 -6.30 -14.23
C PHE A 52 13.81 -6.45 -14.09
N ASP A 53 14.27 -7.05 -12.99
CA ASP A 53 15.70 -7.23 -12.69
C ASP A 53 16.30 -8.50 -13.30
N THR A 54 15.58 -9.18 -14.18
CA THR A 54 16.06 -10.41 -14.88
C THR A 54 17.32 -10.19 -15.70
N ARG A 55 17.71 -8.93 -15.92
CA ARG A 55 18.99 -8.56 -16.59
C ARG A 55 20.22 -8.73 -15.69
N TYR A 56 20.02 -8.88 -14.39
CA TYR A 56 21.08 -9.01 -13.39
C TYR A 56 20.83 -10.22 -12.50
N PRO A 57 21.12 -11.45 -13.00
CA PRO A 57 20.81 -12.69 -12.27
C PRO A 57 21.40 -12.75 -10.86
N GLU A 58 22.59 -12.18 -10.65
CA GLU A 58 23.24 -12.09 -9.34
C GLU A 58 22.42 -11.26 -8.31
N ALA A 59 21.72 -10.24 -8.77
CA ALA A 59 20.86 -9.44 -7.90
C ALA A 59 19.58 -10.20 -7.48
N ILE A 60 19.14 -11.17 -8.29
CA ILE A 60 17.96 -12.00 -8.00
C ILE A 60 18.33 -13.14 -7.05
N VAL A 61 19.50 -13.75 -7.22
CA VAL A 61 19.96 -14.90 -6.42
C VAL A 61 20.14 -14.52 -4.93
N ALA A 62 20.43 -13.25 -4.65
CA ALA A 62 20.59 -12.76 -3.28
C ALA A 62 19.27 -12.47 -2.56
N GLN A 63 18.10 -12.69 -3.21
CA GLN A 63 16.80 -12.31 -2.67
C GLN A 63 15.97 -13.53 -2.31
N SER A 64 15.41 -13.53 -1.12
CA SER A 64 14.57 -14.59 -0.61
C SER A 64 13.14 -14.11 -0.42
N TYR A 65 12.19 -14.88 -0.96
CA TYR A 65 10.77 -14.65 -0.73
C TYR A 65 10.40 -14.67 0.76
N GLU A 66 11.01 -15.58 1.55
CA GLU A 66 10.79 -15.65 2.99
C GLU A 66 11.24 -14.36 3.68
N GLN A 67 12.41 -13.83 3.30
CA GLN A 67 12.91 -12.57 3.85
C GLN A 67 12.01 -11.38 3.49
N ASP A 68 11.48 -11.32 2.27
CA ASP A 68 10.50 -10.28 1.88
C ASP A 68 9.26 -10.34 2.76
N ILE A 69 8.71 -11.54 2.99
CA ILE A 69 7.52 -11.76 3.81
C ILE A 69 7.79 -11.43 5.28
N ASP A 70 8.91 -11.91 5.83
CA ASP A 70 9.27 -11.65 7.24
C ASP A 70 9.50 -10.16 7.48
N ASN A 71 10.19 -9.50 6.55
CA ASN A 71 10.44 -8.06 6.65
C ASN A 71 9.15 -7.23 6.56
N TYR A 72 8.23 -7.61 5.67
CA TYR A 72 6.92 -6.98 5.60
C TYR A 72 6.13 -7.17 6.90
N ASN A 73 6.04 -8.39 7.40
CA ASN A 73 5.30 -8.67 8.64
C ASN A 73 5.94 -7.95 9.86
N ASP A 74 7.28 -7.87 9.94
CA ASP A 74 7.99 -7.06 10.95
C ASP A 74 7.62 -5.57 10.82
N SER A 75 7.54 -5.03 9.60
CA SER A 75 7.13 -3.64 9.39
C SER A 75 5.73 -3.35 9.91
N GLN A 76 4.78 -4.25 9.65
CA GLN A 76 3.40 -4.15 10.10
C GLN A 76 3.28 -4.28 11.63
N GLU A 77 4.10 -5.16 12.25
CA GLU A 77 4.17 -5.27 13.71
C GLU A 77 4.68 -3.97 14.34
N ARG A 78 5.75 -3.37 13.80
CA ARG A 78 6.35 -2.12 14.31
C ARG A 78 5.37 -0.96 14.29
N ILE A 79 4.59 -0.81 13.20
CA ILE A 79 3.54 0.22 13.10
C ILE A 79 2.52 0.09 14.25
N ARG A 80 2.23 -1.14 14.68
CA ARG A 80 1.15 -1.43 15.67
C ARG A 80 1.65 -1.66 17.08
N TRP A 81 2.97 -1.77 17.27
CA TRP A 81 3.60 -2.15 18.54
C TRP A 81 3.07 -1.37 19.73
N LYS A 82 3.05 -0.04 19.67
CA LYS A 82 2.60 0.80 20.79
C LYS A 82 1.15 0.56 21.16
N PHE A 83 0.27 0.41 20.17
CA PHE A 83 -1.15 0.15 20.43
C PHE A 83 -1.40 -1.22 21.05
N ARG A 84 -0.55 -2.21 20.80
CA ARG A 84 -0.67 -3.55 21.40
C ARG A 84 -0.18 -3.60 22.83
N HIS A 85 0.85 -2.85 23.16
CA HIS A 85 1.50 -2.89 24.45
C HIS A 85 1.01 -1.82 25.43
N HIS A 86 0.20 -0.88 24.99
CA HIS A 86 -0.37 0.17 25.83
C HIS A 86 -1.89 0.16 25.73
N LYS A 87 -2.57 0.38 26.87
CA LYS A 87 -4.05 0.41 26.97
C LYS A 87 -4.63 1.66 26.29
N ARG A 88 -4.49 1.76 24.98
CA ARG A 88 -5.06 2.86 24.19
C ARG A 88 -5.87 2.28 23.03
N LYS A 89 -7.02 2.92 22.73
CA LYS A 89 -7.82 2.56 21.57
C LYS A 89 -6.96 2.70 20.31
N ARG A 90 -6.81 1.62 19.55
CA ARG A 90 -6.14 1.65 18.26
C ARG A 90 -7.02 2.27 17.18
N PRO A 91 -6.45 2.87 16.13
CA PRO A 91 -7.20 3.30 14.95
C PRO A 91 -7.79 2.09 14.20
N PHE A 92 -8.73 2.35 13.32
CA PHE A 92 -9.19 1.39 12.32
C PHE A 92 -8.18 1.37 11.16
N TYR A 93 -7.63 0.21 10.84
CA TYR A 93 -6.62 0.05 9.80
C TYR A 93 -7.26 -0.41 8.49
N ILE A 94 -7.08 0.39 7.43
CA ILE A 94 -7.53 0.11 6.08
C ILE A 94 -6.29 -0.14 5.21
N GLY A 95 -6.26 -1.25 4.48
CA GLY A 95 -5.17 -1.58 3.58
C GLY A 95 -5.63 -1.74 2.14
N PHE A 96 -4.76 -1.38 1.23
CA PHE A 96 -4.94 -1.61 -0.20
C PHE A 96 -3.78 -2.45 -0.73
N GLU A 97 -4.08 -3.37 -1.62
CA GLU A 97 -3.05 -4.08 -2.37
C GLU A 97 -2.36 -3.13 -3.33
N GLY A 98 -1.04 -3.08 -3.31
CA GLY A 98 -0.22 -2.39 -4.28
C GLY A 98 0.25 -3.32 -5.40
N ASN A 99 0.96 -2.77 -6.36
CA ASN A 99 1.48 -3.58 -7.48
C ASN A 99 2.66 -4.47 -7.05
N HIS A 100 3.32 -4.17 -5.93
CA HIS A 100 4.38 -5.00 -5.36
C HIS A 100 3.82 -6.23 -4.64
N GLU A 101 2.81 -6.10 -3.80
CA GLU A 101 2.10 -7.25 -3.23
C GLU A 101 1.47 -8.12 -4.33
N ASN A 102 0.98 -7.50 -5.41
CA ASN A 102 0.40 -8.21 -6.56
C ASN A 102 1.43 -9.07 -7.32
N ARG A 103 2.74 -8.87 -7.12
CA ARG A 103 3.79 -9.74 -7.68
C ARG A 103 3.59 -11.20 -7.30
N ILE A 104 3.11 -11.48 -6.09
CA ILE A 104 2.79 -12.85 -5.64
C ILE A 104 1.73 -13.48 -6.55
N LYS A 105 0.60 -12.79 -6.77
CA LYS A 105 -0.49 -13.28 -7.61
C LYS A 105 -0.05 -13.42 -9.08
N ARG A 106 0.77 -12.50 -9.55
CA ARG A 106 1.33 -12.56 -10.91
C ARG A 106 2.27 -13.74 -11.10
N ALA A 107 3.16 -14.02 -10.13
CA ALA A 107 4.04 -15.18 -10.16
C ALA A 107 3.24 -16.48 -10.18
N LEU A 108 2.22 -16.62 -9.34
CA LEU A 108 1.33 -17.78 -9.30
C LEU A 108 0.50 -17.94 -10.59
N LYS A 109 0.10 -16.84 -11.22
CA LYS A 109 -0.57 -16.88 -12.51
C LYS A 109 0.36 -17.37 -13.62
N THR A 110 1.64 -17.04 -13.54
CA THR A 110 2.66 -17.47 -14.50
C THR A 110 3.04 -18.92 -14.29
N ASP A 111 3.23 -19.34 -13.05
CA ASP A 111 3.55 -20.73 -12.68
C ASP A 111 2.77 -21.15 -11.41
N PRO A 112 1.60 -21.79 -11.58
CA PRO A 112 0.79 -22.26 -10.45
C PRO A 112 1.47 -23.32 -9.56
N ARG A 113 2.54 -23.97 -10.04
CA ARG A 113 3.29 -24.96 -9.24
C ARG A 113 4.04 -24.32 -8.07
N LEU A 114 4.23 -23.01 -8.10
CA LEU A 114 4.86 -22.24 -7.01
C LEU A 114 3.94 -22.10 -5.79
N GLU A 115 2.64 -22.40 -5.92
CA GLU A 115 1.70 -22.21 -4.82
C GLU A 115 1.94 -23.20 -3.69
N GLY A 116 1.98 -22.71 -2.47
CA GLY A 116 2.10 -23.54 -1.29
C GLY A 116 1.99 -22.73 0.01
N SER A 117 1.31 -23.32 0.99
CA SER A 117 1.11 -22.69 2.30
C SER A 117 2.32 -22.81 3.23
N LYS A 118 3.25 -23.71 2.95
CA LYS A 118 4.41 -23.99 3.82
C LYS A 118 5.75 -23.84 3.10
N TYR A 119 5.85 -24.30 1.85
CA TYR A 119 7.10 -24.36 1.10
C TYR A 119 7.01 -23.67 -0.26
N GLY A 120 5.86 -23.08 -0.59
CA GLY A 120 5.64 -22.30 -1.79
C GLY A 120 5.38 -20.84 -1.48
N ILE A 121 4.93 -20.11 -2.49
CA ILE A 121 4.51 -18.72 -2.33
C ILE A 121 2.98 -18.63 -2.16
N SER A 122 2.52 -17.67 -1.38
CA SER A 122 1.09 -17.44 -1.18
C SER A 122 0.83 -16.01 -0.72
N PHE A 123 -0.23 -15.39 -1.25
CA PHE A 123 -0.68 -14.07 -0.78
C PHE A 123 -1.03 -14.06 0.72
N ARG A 124 -1.46 -15.21 1.25
CA ARG A 124 -1.77 -15.36 2.68
C ARG A 124 -0.58 -15.11 3.61
N HIS A 125 0.65 -15.24 3.13
CA HIS A 125 1.86 -15.00 3.91
C HIS A 125 2.00 -13.53 4.33
N LEU A 126 1.39 -12.60 3.60
CA LEU A 126 1.30 -11.18 3.99
C LEU A 126 0.39 -10.93 5.21
N GLN A 127 -0.37 -11.93 5.64
CA GLN A 127 -1.25 -11.86 6.81
C GLN A 127 -2.20 -10.64 6.81
N THR A 128 -2.67 -10.21 5.65
CA THR A 128 -3.46 -8.97 5.49
C THR A 128 -4.68 -8.92 6.40
N LYS A 129 -5.37 -10.06 6.60
CA LYS A 129 -6.52 -10.18 7.51
C LYS A 129 -6.17 -10.02 9.00
N TYR A 130 -4.91 -10.17 9.36
CA TYR A 130 -4.43 -9.96 10.72
C TYR A 130 -4.00 -8.50 10.96
N TRP A 131 -3.46 -7.87 9.91
CA TRP A 131 -2.94 -6.51 10.00
C TRP A 131 -4.01 -5.45 9.81
N PHE A 132 -5.01 -5.69 8.96
CA PHE A 132 -6.02 -4.71 8.58
C PHE A 132 -7.41 -5.12 9.04
N ASP A 133 -8.20 -4.14 9.44
CA ASP A 133 -9.63 -4.31 9.73
C ASP A 133 -10.43 -4.42 8.43
N ASP A 134 -9.97 -3.73 7.38
CA ASP A 134 -10.49 -3.82 6.02
C ASP A 134 -9.34 -3.82 5.03
N TYR A 135 -9.34 -4.74 4.06
CA TYR A 135 -8.27 -4.89 3.08
C TYR A 135 -8.82 -5.08 1.68
N HIS A 136 -8.41 -4.20 0.78
CA HIS A 136 -8.91 -4.11 -0.59
C HIS A 136 -7.90 -4.68 -1.58
N GLU A 137 -8.17 -5.89 -2.06
CA GLU A 137 -7.33 -6.59 -3.03
C GLU A 137 -7.61 -6.10 -4.46
N TYR A 138 -6.63 -6.28 -5.35
CA TYR A 138 -6.82 -6.08 -6.79
C TYR A 138 -7.97 -6.94 -7.31
N HIS A 139 -8.80 -6.33 -8.14
CA HIS A 139 -9.85 -7.01 -8.88
C HIS A 139 -9.52 -6.99 -10.38
N ASN A 140 -9.46 -8.16 -11.03
CA ASN A 140 -9.14 -8.28 -12.45
C ASN A 140 -7.89 -7.50 -12.88
N SER A 141 -6.82 -7.58 -12.09
CA SER A 141 -5.53 -6.90 -12.32
C SER A 141 -5.58 -5.36 -12.19
N ALA A 142 -6.67 -4.81 -11.67
CA ALA A 142 -6.79 -3.38 -11.36
C ALA A 142 -6.82 -3.15 -9.85
N PRO A 143 -6.28 -2.03 -9.35
CA PRO A 143 -6.38 -1.67 -7.94
C PRO A 143 -7.84 -1.52 -7.52
N ALA A 144 -8.15 -1.96 -6.32
CA ALA A 144 -9.44 -1.69 -5.70
C ALA A 144 -9.59 -0.19 -5.42
N ILE A 145 -10.84 0.28 -5.48
CA ILE A 145 -11.23 1.63 -5.07
C ILE A 145 -12.25 1.49 -3.95
N ALA A 146 -11.98 2.11 -2.82
CA ALA A 146 -12.93 2.18 -1.70
C ALA A 146 -13.13 3.62 -1.25
N GLU A 147 -14.25 3.88 -0.58
CA GLU A 147 -14.61 5.22 -0.11
C GLU A 147 -14.82 5.21 1.41
N TYR A 148 -14.14 6.13 2.10
CA TYR A 148 -14.30 6.36 3.53
C TYR A 148 -14.48 7.85 3.76
N ASP A 149 -15.53 8.22 4.50
CA ASP A 149 -15.88 9.59 4.86
C ASP A 149 -15.87 10.57 3.66
N GLY A 150 -16.35 10.12 2.50
CA GLY A 150 -16.47 10.93 1.27
C GLY A 150 -15.16 11.09 0.48
N VAL A 151 -14.09 10.40 0.86
CA VAL A 151 -12.83 10.36 0.13
C VAL A 151 -12.65 8.99 -0.52
N SER A 152 -12.35 8.96 -1.81
CA SER A 152 -11.99 7.75 -2.54
C SER A 152 -10.50 7.46 -2.39
N TYR A 153 -10.18 6.21 -2.05
CA TYR A 153 -8.83 5.72 -1.87
C TYR A 153 -8.54 4.59 -2.87
N ALA A 154 -7.33 4.56 -3.40
CA ALA A 154 -6.80 3.47 -4.20
C ALA A 154 -5.27 3.52 -4.21
N HIS A 155 -4.60 2.40 -4.50
CA HIS A 155 -3.17 2.42 -4.74
C HIS A 155 -2.82 3.39 -5.89
N PHE A 156 -3.52 3.24 -7.03
CA PHE A 156 -3.58 4.24 -8.09
C PHE A 156 -4.96 4.24 -8.73
N PHE A 157 -5.30 5.33 -9.41
CA PHE A 157 -6.48 5.39 -10.28
C PHE A 157 -6.05 5.25 -11.73
N SER A 158 -6.81 4.47 -12.49
CA SER A 158 -6.55 4.27 -13.92
C SER A 158 -7.05 5.44 -14.76
N ALA A 159 -6.30 5.78 -15.79
CA ALA A 159 -6.67 6.74 -16.82
C ALA A 159 -6.97 6.01 -18.14
N GLY A 160 -8.00 6.47 -18.84
CA GLY A 160 -8.38 5.96 -20.16
C GLY A 160 -8.83 4.50 -20.16
N ASN A 161 -8.92 3.92 -21.35
CA ASN A 161 -9.47 2.58 -21.57
C ASN A 161 -8.46 1.44 -21.31
N PHE A 162 -7.18 1.76 -21.15
CA PHE A 162 -6.13 0.75 -21.05
C PHE A 162 -5.70 0.45 -19.60
N GLY A 163 -6.36 1.03 -18.60
CA GLY A 163 -6.05 0.78 -17.21
C GLY A 163 -4.68 1.31 -16.72
N THR A 164 -4.04 2.19 -17.49
CA THR A 164 -2.76 2.79 -17.13
C THR A 164 -2.92 3.68 -15.90
N ALA A 165 -2.00 3.60 -14.95
CA ALA A 165 -2.00 4.46 -13.78
C ALA A 165 -1.95 5.95 -14.17
N MET A 166 -2.81 6.75 -13.54
CA MET A 166 -2.70 8.21 -13.66
C MET A 166 -1.34 8.66 -13.15
N SER A 167 -0.72 9.59 -13.85
CA SER A 167 0.59 10.12 -13.50
C SER A 167 0.76 11.52 -14.08
N GLY A 168 1.97 12.06 -14.05
CA GLY A 168 2.30 13.35 -14.62
C GLY A 168 2.75 14.38 -13.57
N MET A 169 3.12 15.55 -14.01
CA MET A 169 3.64 16.63 -13.16
C MET A 169 2.56 17.18 -12.22
N HIS A 170 1.33 17.27 -12.72
CA HIS A 170 0.15 17.75 -11.97
C HIS A 170 -0.81 16.61 -11.68
N HIS A 171 -0.35 15.58 -10.98
CA HIS A 171 -1.09 14.35 -10.78
C HIS A 171 -2.40 14.59 -10.00
N ALA A 172 -2.37 15.38 -8.91
CA ALA A 172 -3.56 15.69 -8.12
C ALA A 172 -4.61 16.48 -8.92
N ASN A 173 -4.20 17.34 -9.84
CA ASN A 173 -5.12 18.02 -10.74
C ASN A 173 -5.77 17.05 -11.73
N SER A 174 -4.99 16.15 -12.32
CA SER A 174 -5.50 15.10 -13.21
C SER A 174 -6.46 14.17 -12.46
N LEU A 175 -6.15 13.82 -11.22
CA LEU A 175 -6.99 13.03 -10.34
C LEU A 175 -8.36 13.68 -10.15
N LEU A 176 -8.41 14.96 -9.76
CA LEU A 176 -9.66 15.71 -9.60
C LEU A 176 -10.46 15.86 -10.90
N ALA A 177 -9.76 16.10 -12.03
CA ALA A 177 -10.41 16.25 -13.33
C ALA A 177 -11.09 14.96 -13.79
N ASN A 178 -10.58 13.80 -13.41
CA ASN A 178 -11.14 12.50 -13.80
C ASN A 178 -12.10 11.90 -12.77
N ARG A 179 -11.90 12.19 -11.47
CA ARG A 179 -12.70 11.59 -10.41
C ARG A 179 -13.90 12.44 -9.96
N PHE A 180 -13.83 13.76 -10.15
CA PHE A 180 -14.86 14.74 -9.77
C PHE A 180 -15.22 14.74 -8.27
N LYS A 181 -14.41 14.11 -7.41
CA LYS A 181 -14.59 14.03 -5.96
C LYS A 181 -13.26 13.90 -5.25
N SER A 182 -13.26 14.10 -3.93
CA SER A 182 -12.07 13.92 -3.11
C SER A 182 -11.48 12.54 -3.32
N SER A 183 -10.21 12.48 -3.65
CA SER A 183 -9.52 11.24 -3.99
C SER A 183 -8.06 11.28 -3.55
N THR A 184 -7.57 10.16 -3.02
CA THR A 184 -6.21 10.01 -2.55
C THR A 184 -5.59 8.73 -3.13
N CYS A 185 -4.36 8.83 -3.66
CA CYS A 185 -3.61 7.68 -4.18
C CYS A 185 -2.12 7.78 -3.88
N GLY A 186 -1.42 6.66 -4.07
CA GLY A 186 0.04 6.50 -3.98
C GLY A 186 0.71 6.24 -5.32
N HIS A 187 1.55 5.20 -5.38
CA HIS A 187 2.17 4.59 -6.55
C HIS A 187 3.20 5.46 -7.30
N SER A 188 2.92 6.73 -7.51
CA SER A 188 3.77 7.59 -8.36
C SER A 188 5.02 8.13 -7.65
N HIS A 189 5.22 7.83 -6.36
CA HIS A 189 6.31 8.34 -5.52
C HIS A 189 6.45 9.88 -5.59
N LYS A 190 5.31 10.56 -5.71
CA LYS A 190 5.21 12.01 -5.76
C LYS A 190 4.35 12.52 -4.63
N ARG A 191 4.63 13.75 -4.22
CA ARG A 191 3.76 14.50 -3.34
C ARG A 191 3.10 15.59 -4.16
N ASP A 192 1.76 15.53 -4.28
CA ASP A 192 0.99 16.56 -4.95
C ASP A 192 -0.37 16.75 -4.28
N ILE A 193 -0.83 17.98 -4.20
CA ILE A 193 -2.10 18.33 -3.58
C ILE A 193 -2.82 19.37 -4.41
N LYS A 194 -4.11 19.20 -4.65
CA LYS A 194 -4.94 20.16 -5.37
C LYS A 194 -6.33 20.24 -4.74
N PHE A 195 -6.77 21.47 -4.53
CA PHE A 195 -8.14 21.79 -4.15
C PHE A 195 -8.95 22.23 -5.36
N LYS A 196 -10.23 21.83 -5.41
CA LYS A 196 -11.19 22.28 -6.39
C LYS A 196 -12.26 23.10 -5.66
N ASP A 197 -12.11 24.43 -5.66
CA ASP A 197 -12.85 25.35 -4.80
C ASP A 197 -14.36 25.26 -4.99
N ALA A 198 -14.86 25.12 -6.22
CA ALA A 198 -16.29 25.05 -6.52
C ALA A 198 -17.02 23.81 -6.01
N ALA A 199 -16.30 22.75 -5.68
CA ALA A 199 -16.86 21.46 -5.25
C ALA A 199 -16.37 21.03 -3.86
N GLY A 200 -15.48 21.79 -3.22
CA GLY A 200 -14.82 21.40 -1.97
C GLY A 200 -14.02 20.10 -2.05
N ALA A 201 -13.69 19.65 -3.26
CA ALA A 201 -12.99 18.37 -3.47
C ALA A 201 -11.47 18.55 -3.36
N LEU A 202 -10.82 17.54 -2.77
CA LEU A 202 -9.36 17.47 -2.58
C LEU A 202 -8.79 16.29 -3.38
N GLY A 203 -7.79 16.56 -4.22
CA GLY A 203 -6.89 15.55 -4.78
C GLY A 203 -5.61 15.50 -3.98
N LEU A 204 -5.23 14.33 -3.50
CA LEU A 204 -4.01 14.11 -2.74
C LEU A 204 -3.24 12.91 -3.32
N VAL A 205 -1.97 13.13 -3.59
CA VAL A 205 -1.02 12.08 -3.98
C VAL A 205 0.02 11.98 -2.89
N VAL A 206 0.20 10.77 -2.35
CA VAL A 206 1.15 10.44 -1.29
C VAL A 206 2.07 9.33 -1.78
N GLY A 207 3.38 9.56 -1.72
CA GLY A 207 4.36 8.58 -2.15
C GLY A 207 5.70 8.77 -1.49
#